data_ef0d72c6e290e83f0912941da8ff0c48
#
_entry.id   ef0d72c6e290e83f0912941da8ff0c48
#
_cell.length_a   1.000
_cell.length_b   1.000
_cell.length_c   1.000
_cell.angle_alpha   90.00
_cell.angle_beta   90.00
_cell.angle_gamma   90.00
#
_symmetry.space_group_name_H-M   'P 1'
#
loop_
_entity.id
_entity.type
_entity.pdbx_description
1 polymer ?
#
loop_
_entity_poly.entity_id
_entity_poly.type
_entity_poly.pdbx_seq_one_letter_code
_entity_poly.pdbx_strand_id
1 'polypeptide(L)'
;MTAEPSAAHDSKPGIHLPVPPPEGFTVDDLFSLPDLPPHTELIDGSLVFVSPQRRFHMLMIDLLVNGLRSTLPDNLSVEREMTVVLNHRNGPEPDVSVVRAEAITGLEQTRFRAEDLVLAVEVVSPDSEARDHDTKPVKYAAAGIPHFWLVEMAEGNQQPVVRTYELDPVTKVYVVTGIYHDKLELSVPFDVDIDISLDALRQR
;
A
#
# COMPACT_ATOMS: atom_id res chain seq x y z
N MET A 1 41.77 24.41 43.73
CA MET A 1 41.65 23.50 42.59
C MET A 1 40.20 22.97 42.59
N THR A 2 39.34 23.64 41.84
CA THR A 2 37.96 23.29 41.70
C THR A 2 37.80 22.59 40.34
N ALA A 3 37.44 21.32 40.38
CA ALA A 3 37.16 20.53 39.20
C ALA A 3 35.76 20.91 38.66
N GLU A 4 35.71 21.35 37.39
CA GLU A 4 34.48 21.55 36.64
C GLU A 4 33.85 20.17 36.30
N PRO A 5 32.54 20.03 36.41
CA PRO A 5 31.88 18.83 35.93
C PRO A 5 31.79 18.88 34.38
N SER A 6 32.39 17.87 33.76
CA SER A 6 32.23 17.57 32.32
C SER A 6 30.76 17.29 32.03
N ALA A 7 30.10 18.16 31.26
CA ALA A 7 28.76 17.90 30.72
C ALA A 7 28.86 16.79 29.66
N ALA A 8 28.38 15.62 30.03
CA ALA A 8 28.11 14.57 29.04
C ALA A 8 27.02 15.09 28.08
N HIS A 9 27.38 15.32 26.82
CA HIS A 9 26.43 15.53 25.75
C HIS A 9 25.68 14.19 25.52
N ASP A 10 24.49 14.11 26.08
CA ASP A 10 23.49 13.11 25.69
C ASP A 10 23.07 13.42 24.23
N SER A 11 23.80 12.84 23.28
CA SER A 11 23.38 12.84 21.88
C SER A 11 22.17 11.91 21.78
N LYS A 12 20.96 12.50 21.63
CA LYS A 12 19.77 11.73 21.22
C LYS A 12 20.16 10.91 19.99
N PRO A 13 19.78 9.62 19.94
CA PRO A 13 20.02 8.83 18.75
C PRO A 13 19.29 9.52 17.57
N GLY A 14 20.04 10.14 16.66
CA GLY A 14 19.50 10.68 15.45
C GLY A 14 19.12 9.54 14.51
N ILE A 15 18.01 9.67 13.78
CA ILE A 15 17.70 8.77 12.67
C ILE A 15 18.78 8.97 11.62
N HIS A 16 19.64 7.99 11.45
CA HIS A 16 20.63 7.98 10.37
C HIS A 16 19.96 7.46 9.10
N LEU A 17 19.51 8.39 8.25
CA LEU A 17 19.03 8.01 6.93
C LEU A 17 20.24 7.73 6.01
N PRO A 18 20.21 6.65 5.23
CA PRO A 18 21.27 6.33 4.30
C PRO A 18 21.36 7.41 3.21
N VAL A 19 22.58 7.74 2.80
CA VAL A 19 22.80 8.67 1.68
C VAL A 19 22.52 7.92 0.37
N PRO A 20 21.65 8.43 -0.50
CA PRO A 20 21.31 7.75 -1.75
C PRO A 20 22.56 7.68 -2.67
N PRO A 21 22.76 6.54 -3.34
CA PRO A 21 23.72 6.44 -4.46
C PRO A 21 23.35 7.41 -5.59
N PRO A 22 24.28 7.75 -6.50
CA PRO A 22 24.01 8.64 -7.62
C PRO A 22 22.82 8.22 -8.49
N GLU A 23 22.60 6.91 -8.64
CA GLU A 23 21.48 6.31 -9.39
C GLU A 23 20.21 6.13 -8.54
N GLY A 24 20.24 6.50 -7.24
CA GLY A 24 19.18 6.21 -6.28
C GLY A 24 19.28 4.80 -5.70
N PHE A 25 18.39 4.47 -4.79
CA PHE A 25 18.30 3.15 -4.17
C PHE A 25 17.64 2.12 -5.10
N THR A 26 17.91 0.85 -4.81
CA THR A 26 17.32 -0.32 -5.46
C THR A 26 16.43 -1.10 -4.48
N VAL A 27 15.64 -2.03 -5.01
CA VAL A 27 14.86 -2.96 -4.18
C VAL A 27 15.77 -3.82 -3.29
N ASP A 28 16.97 -4.17 -3.74
CA ASP A 28 17.91 -4.91 -2.90
C ASP A 28 18.41 -4.05 -1.73
N ASP A 29 18.59 -2.74 -1.94
CA ASP A 29 18.91 -1.80 -0.85
C ASP A 29 17.74 -1.71 0.15
N LEU A 30 16.48 -1.64 -0.31
CA LEU A 30 15.29 -1.61 0.54
C LEU A 30 15.27 -2.78 1.54
N PHE A 31 15.70 -3.97 1.13
CA PHE A 31 15.70 -5.18 1.97
C PHE A 31 17.02 -5.46 2.70
N SER A 32 18.10 -4.74 2.39
CA SER A 32 19.41 -4.96 2.99
C SER A 32 19.89 -3.82 3.90
N LEU A 33 19.37 -2.62 3.73
CA LEU A 33 19.74 -1.48 4.56
C LEU A 33 19.25 -1.67 6.00
N PRO A 34 20.13 -1.49 7.00
CA PRO A 34 19.74 -1.59 8.40
C PRO A 34 18.89 -0.39 8.84
N ASP A 35 18.09 -0.60 9.86
CA ASP A 35 17.39 0.46 10.61
C ASP A 35 16.45 1.34 9.76
N LEU A 36 15.96 0.84 8.61
CA LEU A 36 14.90 1.53 7.89
C LEU A 36 13.61 1.53 8.73
N PRO A 37 12.88 2.64 8.78
CA PRO A 37 11.56 2.67 9.41
C PRO A 37 10.63 1.59 8.82
N PRO A 38 9.72 1.03 9.63
CA PRO A 38 8.66 0.16 9.12
C PRO A 38 7.88 0.84 7.99
N HIS A 39 7.34 0.06 7.07
CA HIS A 39 6.57 0.56 5.92
C HIS A 39 7.33 1.55 5.02
N THR A 40 8.65 1.37 4.91
CA THR A 40 9.45 2.14 3.95
C THR A 40 9.20 1.61 2.54
N GLU A 41 8.74 2.47 1.66
CA GLU A 41 8.54 2.18 0.23
C GLU A 41 9.75 2.64 -0.60
N LEU A 42 9.94 2.03 -1.76
CA LEU A 42 10.88 2.51 -2.77
C LEU A 42 10.12 2.99 -4.01
N ILE A 43 10.23 4.28 -4.32
CA ILE A 43 9.58 4.91 -5.47
C ILE A 43 10.63 5.64 -6.30
N ASP A 44 10.84 5.20 -7.54
CA ASP A 44 11.86 5.75 -8.48
C ASP A 44 13.27 5.82 -7.89
N GLY A 45 13.61 4.87 -7.02
CA GLY A 45 14.91 4.85 -6.33
C GLY A 45 15.02 5.82 -5.15
N SER A 46 13.91 6.36 -4.69
CA SER A 46 13.83 7.16 -3.46
C SER A 46 13.13 6.38 -2.36
N LEU A 47 13.70 6.36 -1.16
CA LEU A 47 13.04 5.81 0.01
C LEU A 47 11.96 6.79 0.49
N VAL A 48 10.74 6.29 0.62
CA VAL A 48 9.57 7.02 1.08
C VAL A 48 9.16 6.46 2.44
N PHE A 49 9.13 7.33 3.44
CA PHE A 49 8.72 6.97 4.80
C PHE A 49 7.26 7.34 5.01
N VAL A 50 6.51 6.42 5.61
CA VAL A 50 5.08 6.59 5.83
C VAL A 50 4.85 7.26 7.18
N SER A 51 3.95 8.25 7.22
CA SER A 51 3.50 8.92 8.45
C SER A 51 2.50 8.04 9.23
N PRO A 52 2.29 8.32 10.54
CA PRO A 52 1.26 7.64 11.31
C PRO A 52 -0.13 7.78 10.65
N GLN A 53 -0.80 6.65 10.45
CA GLN A 53 -2.05 6.58 9.73
C GLN A 53 -3.25 7.11 10.53
N ARG A 54 -4.25 7.69 9.84
CA ARG A 54 -5.52 8.09 10.45
C ARG A 54 -6.40 6.87 10.75
N ARG A 55 -7.29 7.02 11.74
CA ARG A 55 -8.25 5.97 12.11
C ARG A 55 -9.09 5.47 10.92
N PHE A 56 -9.50 6.36 10.01
CA PHE A 56 -10.21 5.99 8.78
C PHE A 56 -9.42 4.95 7.97
N HIS A 57 -8.15 5.22 7.71
CA HIS A 57 -7.26 4.36 6.94
C HIS A 57 -7.18 2.95 7.55
N MET A 58 -6.86 2.86 8.84
CA MET A 58 -6.81 1.59 9.57
C MET A 58 -8.13 0.81 9.48
N LEU A 59 -9.26 1.47 9.72
CA LEU A 59 -10.58 0.82 9.71
C LEU A 59 -10.98 0.36 8.30
N MET A 60 -10.63 1.11 7.26
CA MET A 60 -10.90 0.73 5.87
C MET A 60 -10.09 -0.48 5.47
N ILE A 61 -8.80 -0.54 5.82
CA ILE A 61 -7.97 -1.72 5.57
C ILE A 61 -8.59 -2.95 6.23
N ASP A 62 -8.92 -2.86 7.53
CA ASP A 62 -9.53 -3.99 8.26
C ASP A 62 -10.86 -4.43 7.66
N LEU A 63 -11.70 -3.47 7.23
CA LEU A 63 -12.99 -3.75 6.59
C LEU A 63 -12.80 -4.46 5.26
N LEU A 64 -11.91 -3.95 4.40
CA LEU A 64 -11.64 -4.53 3.09
C LEU A 64 -10.98 -5.91 3.19
N VAL A 65 -9.98 -6.07 4.05
CA VAL A 65 -9.31 -7.36 4.27
C VAL A 65 -10.31 -8.44 4.72
N ASN A 66 -11.16 -8.13 5.71
CA ASN A 66 -12.14 -9.09 6.21
C ASN A 66 -13.24 -9.39 5.17
N GLY A 67 -13.71 -8.35 4.47
CA GLY A 67 -14.73 -8.52 3.43
C GLY A 67 -14.20 -9.34 2.26
N LEU A 68 -13.02 -9.04 1.75
CA LEU A 68 -12.38 -9.80 0.68
C LEU A 68 -12.15 -11.27 1.07
N ARG A 69 -11.63 -11.53 2.27
CA ARG A 69 -11.42 -12.91 2.76
C ARG A 69 -12.69 -13.74 2.83
N SER A 70 -13.86 -13.12 2.98
CA SER A 70 -15.14 -13.84 3.06
C SER A 70 -15.67 -14.35 1.70
N THR A 71 -15.21 -13.76 0.59
CA THR A 71 -15.70 -14.06 -0.75
C THR A 71 -14.62 -14.54 -1.72
N LEU A 72 -13.36 -14.50 -1.30
CA LEU A 72 -12.22 -14.78 -2.16
C LEU A 72 -12.18 -16.28 -2.57
N PRO A 73 -11.88 -16.59 -3.85
CA PRO A 73 -11.61 -17.95 -4.29
C PRO A 73 -10.38 -18.56 -3.63
N ASP A 74 -10.34 -19.89 -3.41
CA ASP A 74 -9.26 -20.61 -2.73
C ASP A 74 -7.87 -20.45 -3.38
N ASN A 75 -7.81 -20.12 -4.67
CA ASN A 75 -6.57 -19.90 -5.42
C ASN A 75 -6.00 -18.48 -5.26
N LEU A 76 -6.63 -17.64 -4.45
CA LEU A 76 -6.20 -16.28 -4.14
C LEU A 76 -6.04 -16.08 -2.63
N SER A 77 -5.24 -15.10 -2.23
CA SER A 77 -5.05 -14.69 -0.83
C SER A 77 -5.09 -13.17 -0.72
N VAL A 78 -5.59 -12.69 0.44
CA VAL A 78 -5.56 -11.26 0.79
C VAL A 78 -4.39 -11.00 1.71
N GLU A 79 -3.52 -10.12 1.29
CA GLU A 79 -2.35 -9.66 2.04
C GLU A 79 -2.48 -8.16 2.33
N ARG A 80 -1.86 -7.70 3.41
CA ARG A 80 -1.85 -6.28 3.76
C ARG A 80 -0.44 -5.81 3.99
N GLU A 81 -0.17 -4.58 3.54
CA GLU A 81 1.07 -3.86 3.85
C GLU A 81 2.33 -4.71 3.55
N MET A 82 2.33 -5.36 2.38
CA MET A 82 3.46 -6.14 1.88
C MET A 82 4.07 -5.47 0.67
N THR A 83 5.40 -5.36 0.63
CA THR A 83 6.10 -4.77 -0.51
C THR A 83 5.82 -5.52 -1.81
N VAL A 84 5.49 -4.80 -2.87
CA VAL A 84 5.32 -5.33 -4.23
C VAL A 84 6.45 -4.85 -5.11
N VAL A 85 7.31 -5.77 -5.53
CA VAL A 85 8.45 -5.48 -6.43
C VAL A 85 7.92 -5.29 -7.85
N LEU A 86 7.85 -4.04 -8.29
CA LEU A 86 7.44 -3.69 -9.65
C LEU A 86 8.62 -3.75 -10.64
N ASN A 87 9.78 -3.27 -10.22
CA ASN A 87 11.06 -3.34 -10.90
C ASN A 87 12.20 -3.04 -9.92
N HIS A 88 13.44 -2.98 -10.38
CA HIS A 88 14.62 -2.79 -9.52
C HIS A 88 14.65 -1.44 -8.76
N ARG A 89 13.85 -0.45 -9.16
CA ARG A 89 13.78 0.89 -8.53
C ARG A 89 12.42 1.22 -7.92
N ASN A 90 11.47 0.28 -7.95
CA ASN A 90 10.13 0.50 -7.45
C ASN A 90 9.65 -0.73 -6.66
N GLY A 91 9.44 -0.53 -5.37
CA GLY A 91 8.89 -1.47 -4.41
C GLY A 91 7.91 -0.74 -3.49
N PRO A 92 6.72 -0.34 -3.97
CA PRO A 92 5.66 0.20 -3.14
C PRO A 92 5.08 -0.87 -2.22
N GLU A 93 4.35 -0.43 -1.20
CA GLU A 93 3.64 -1.27 -0.25
C GLU A 93 2.15 -0.92 -0.31
N PRO A 94 1.34 -1.59 -1.16
CA PRO A 94 -0.10 -1.38 -1.21
C PRO A 94 -0.73 -1.70 0.15
N ASP A 95 -1.72 -0.92 0.56
CA ASP A 95 -2.44 -1.12 1.82
C ASP A 95 -3.10 -2.49 1.89
N VAL A 96 -3.70 -2.94 0.77
CA VAL A 96 -4.23 -4.30 0.60
C VAL A 96 -3.85 -4.82 -0.79
N SER A 97 -3.43 -6.08 -0.85
CA SER A 97 -3.17 -6.79 -2.10
C SER A 97 -3.99 -8.08 -2.15
N VAL A 98 -4.45 -8.45 -3.33
CA VAL A 98 -4.92 -9.81 -3.60
C VAL A 98 -3.91 -10.47 -4.51
N VAL A 99 -3.33 -11.56 -4.05
CA VAL A 99 -2.26 -12.30 -4.72
C VAL A 99 -2.70 -13.71 -5.08
N ARG A 100 -2.03 -14.33 -6.04
CA ARG A 100 -2.20 -15.77 -6.29
C ARG A 100 -1.68 -16.58 -5.10
N ALA A 101 -2.46 -17.53 -4.60
CA ALA A 101 -2.08 -18.34 -3.44
C ALA A 101 -0.78 -19.13 -3.66
N GLU A 102 -0.46 -19.50 -4.90
CA GLU A 102 0.78 -20.17 -5.29
C GLU A 102 2.04 -19.30 -5.13
N ALA A 103 1.88 -17.97 -5.04
CA ALA A 103 2.99 -17.05 -4.80
C ALA A 103 3.41 -16.97 -3.32
N ILE A 104 2.65 -17.58 -2.43
CA ILE A 104 2.95 -17.61 -1.00
C ILE A 104 3.98 -18.70 -0.73
N THR A 105 5.17 -18.30 -0.27
CA THR A 105 6.29 -19.21 -0.04
C THR A 105 6.47 -19.59 1.44
N GLY A 106 5.84 -18.87 2.37
CA GLY A 106 5.90 -19.16 3.80
C GLY A 106 5.75 -17.91 4.68
N LEU A 107 5.85 -18.11 6.00
CA LEU A 107 5.60 -17.05 6.98
C LEU A 107 6.69 -15.97 7.04
N GLU A 108 7.88 -16.25 6.53
CA GLU A 108 9.01 -15.31 6.50
C GLU A 108 9.03 -14.46 5.20
N GLN A 109 8.00 -14.59 4.35
CA GLN A 109 7.91 -13.82 3.13
C GLN A 109 7.63 -12.34 3.45
N THR A 110 8.39 -11.44 2.82
CA THR A 110 8.29 -9.99 3.02
C THR A 110 7.84 -9.22 1.79
N ARG A 111 7.73 -9.90 0.62
CA ARG A 111 7.45 -9.25 -0.65
C ARG A 111 6.77 -10.18 -1.65
N PHE A 112 6.08 -9.59 -2.60
CA PHE A 112 5.53 -10.23 -3.80
C PHE A 112 6.10 -9.59 -5.06
N ARG A 113 5.96 -10.24 -6.20
CA ARG A 113 6.21 -9.66 -7.52
C ARG A 113 4.93 -9.07 -8.09
N ALA A 114 5.03 -8.08 -8.97
CA ALA A 114 3.86 -7.52 -9.64
C ALA A 114 3.02 -8.57 -10.38
N GLU A 115 3.67 -9.57 -11.00
CA GLU A 115 3.02 -10.67 -11.70
C GLU A 115 2.17 -11.58 -10.80
N ASP A 116 2.42 -11.58 -9.49
CA ASP A 116 1.67 -12.36 -8.51
C ASP A 116 0.36 -11.69 -8.08
N LEU A 117 0.23 -10.38 -8.32
CA LEU A 117 -0.93 -9.61 -7.91
C LEU A 117 -2.07 -9.72 -8.92
N VAL A 118 -3.28 -9.86 -8.37
CA VAL A 118 -4.55 -9.73 -9.09
C VAL A 118 -5.14 -8.34 -8.85
N LEU A 119 -4.96 -7.79 -7.65
CA LEU A 119 -5.50 -6.50 -7.24
C LEU A 119 -4.52 -5.79 -6.30
N ALA A 120 -4.30 -4.50 -6.53
CA ALA A 120 -3.70 -3.58 -5.57
C ALA A 120 -4.74 -2.57 -5.09
N VAL A 121 -4.74 -2.25 -3.79
CA VAL A 121 -5.65 -1.29 -3.16
C VAL A 121 -4.85 -0.27 -2.38
N GLU A 122 -5.14 1.01 -2.59
CA GLU A 122 -4.61 2.12 -1.81
C GLU A 122 -5.74 2.83 -1.09
N VAL A 123 -5.56 3.06 0.21
CA VAL A 123 -6.46 3.85 1.05
C VAL A 123 -5.82 5.22 1.29
N VAL A 124 -6.30 6.21 0.60
CA VAL A 124 -5.69 7.55 0.55
C VAL A 124 -5.59 8.17 1.94
N SER A 125 -4.40 8.63 2.26
CA SER A 125 -4.11 9.48 3.42
C SER A 125 -3.62 10.86 2.95
N PRO A 126 -3.68 11.92 3.76
CA PRO A 126 -3.21 13.23 3.33
C PRO A 126 -1.75 13.27 2.87
N ASP A 127 -0.91 12.42 3.46
CA ASP A 127 0.52 12.36 3.12
C ASP A 127 0.80 11.54 1.87
N SER A 128 -0.09 10.63 1.50
CA SER A 128 0.04 9.76 0.31
C SER A 128 -0.79 10.25 -0.89
N GLU A 129 -1.69 11.22 -0.72
CA GLU A 129 -2.70 11.64 -1.70
C GLU A 129 -2.16 11.77 -3.13
N ALA A 130 -1.12 12.58 -3.34
CA ALA A 130 -0.54 12.76 -4.66
C ALA A 130 0.09 11.47 -5.22
N ARG A 131 0.66 10.61 -4.36
CA ARG A 131 1.24 9.34 -4.79
C ARG A 131 0.18 8.32 -5.16
N ASP A 132 -0.89 8.22 -4.37
CA ASP A 132 -1.95 7.24 -4.56
C ASP A 132 -2.86 7.61 -5.75
N HIS A 133 -3.01 8.91 -6.06
CA HIS A 133 -3.76 9.37 -7.23
C HIS A 133 -2.96 9.32 -8.52
N ASP A 134 -1.69 9.71 -8.50
CA ASP A 134 -0.93 9.97 -9.72
C ASP A 134 0.21 8.98 -9.95
N THR A 135 1.05 8.73 -8.91
CA THR A 135 2.31 8.02 -9.08
C THR A 135 2.13 6.50 -9.06
N LYS A 136 1.49 5.95 -8.01
CA LYS A 136 1.34 4.50 -7.81
C LYS A 136 0.49 3.85 -8.90
N PRO A 137 -0.68 4.40 -9.30
CA PRO A 137 -1.49 3.80 -10.37
C PRO A 137 -0.73 3.66 -11.70
N VAL A 138 0.04 4.68 -12.08
CA VAL A 138 0.87 4.62 -13.31
C VAL A 138 1.92 3.51 -13.22
N LYS A 139 2.53 3.34 -12.05
CA LYS A 139 3.55 2.29 -11.82
C LYS A 139 2.93 0.89 -11.79
N TYR A 140 1.79 0.71 -11.13
CA TYR A 140 1.04 -0.55 -11.11
C TYR A 140 0.59 -0.95 -12.51
N ALA A 141 0.05 -0.01 -13.27
CA ALA A 141 -0.34 -0.23 -14.67
C ALA A 141 0.85 -0.63 -15.55
N ALA A 142 1.97 0.08 -15.42
CA ALA A 142 3.20 -0.24 -16.16
C ALA A 142 3.77 -1.63 -15.80
N ALA A 143 3.61 -2.05 -14.55
CA ALA A 143 4.00 -3.38 -14.08
C ALA A 143 2.99 -4.48 -14.47
N GLY A 144 1.82 -4.12 -15.02
CA GLY A 144 0.82 -5.06 -15.53
C GLY A 144 -0.13 -5.61 -14.47
N ILE A 145 -0.28 -4.96 -13.30
CA ILE A 145 -1.25 -5.36 -12.27
C ILE A 145 -2.66 -5.12 -12.86
N PRO A 146 -3.52 -6.18 -12.95
CA PRO A 146 -4.74 -6.08 -13.73
C PRO A 146 -5.83 -5.21 -13.11
N HIS A 147 -5.92 -5.14 -11.77
CA HIS A 147 -6.94 -4.35 -11.09
C HIS A 147 -6.32 -3.46 -10.03
N PHE A 148 -6.91 -2.26 -9.90
CA PHE A 148 -6.52 -1.28 -8.89
C PHE A 148 -7.76 -0.67 -8.25
N TRP A 149 -7.77 -0.52 -6.93
CA TRP A 149 -8.80 0.22 -6.21
C TRP A 149 -8.18 1.39 -5.47
N LEU A 150 -8.85 2.54 -5.56
CA LEU A 150 -8.52 3.73 -4.79
C LEU A 150 -9.65 4.00 -3.81
N VAL A 151 -9.31 4.08 -2.53
CA VAL A 151 -10.27 4.24 -1.43
C VAL A 151 -10.03 5.58 -0.76
N GLU A 152 -11.07 6.38 -0.68
CA GLU A 152 -10.99 7.73 -0.13
C GLU A 152 -12.11 7.99 0.89
N MET A 153 -11.88 8.97 1.73
CA MET A 153 -12.92 9.55 2.56
C MET A 153 -13.47 10.79 1.87
N ALA A 154 -14.75 10.77 1.50
CA ALA A 154 -15.39 11.91 0.85
C ALA A 154 -15.36 13.15 1.75
N GLU A 155 -15.07 14.31 1.15
CA GLU A 155 -15.13 15.58 1.85
C GLU A 155 -16.55 15.88 2.35
N GLY A 156 -16.66 16.42 3.55
CA GLY A 156 -17.91 16.91 4.15
C GLY A 156 -18.68 15.87 4.95
N ASN A 157 -18.94 14.66 4.43
CA ASN A 157 -19.73 13.64 5.14
C ASN A 157 -18.91 12.48 5.69
N GLN A 158 -17.59 12.42 5.42
CA GLN A 158 -16.66 11.39 5.85
C GLN A 158 -17.01 9.97 5.34
N GLN A 159 -17.81 9.86 4.30
CA GLN A 159 -18.24 8.59 3.74
C GLN A 159 -17.11 7.95 2.95
N PRO A 160 -16.89 6.61 3.07
CA PRO A 160 -15.98 5.91 2.21
C PRO A 160 -16.42 5.95 0.74
N VAL A 161 -15.46 6.10 -0.15
CA VAL A 161 -15.65 6.01 -1.60
C VAL A 161 -14.61 5.05 -2.14
N VAL A 162 -15.03 4.02 -2.83
CA VAL A 162 -14.14 3.08 -3.52
C VAL A 162 -14.27 3.29 -5.03
N ARG A 163 -13.18 3.65 -5.69
CA ARG A 163 -13.08 3.67 -7.15
C ARG A 163 -12.35 2.43 -7.62
N THR A 164 -12.93 1.70 -8.52
CA THR A 164 -12.36 0.50 -9.11
C THR A 164 -11.88 0.77 -10.52
N TYR A 165 -10.73 0.17 -10.86
CA TYR A 165 -10.09 0.34 -12.15
C TYR A 165 -9.64 -1.01 -12.70
N GLU A 166 -9.68 -1.14 -14.03
CA GLU A 166 -9.14 -2.27 -14.76
C GLU A 166 -8.07 -1.79 -15.74
N LEU A 167 -7.01 -2.57 -15.86
CA LEU A 167 -5.90 -2.27 -16.77
C LEU A 167 -6.31 -2.56 -18.22
N ASP A 168 -6.32 -1.52 -19.06
CA ASP A 168 -6.41 -1.71 -20.50
C ASP A 168 -5.12 -2.38 -21.01
N PRO A 169 -5.20 -3.59 -21.57
CA PRO A 169 -4.01 -4.35 -21.96
C PRO A 169 -3.23 -3.75 -23.12
N VAL A 170 -3.85 -2.87 -23.90
CA VAL A 170 -3.26 -2.23 -25.09
C VAL A 170 -2.55 -0.94 -24.72
N THR A 171 -3.26 -0.04 -24.03
CA THR A 171 -2.73 1.28 -23.65
C THR A 171 -1.88 1.25 -22.39
N LYS A 172 -1.99 0.18 -21.58
CA LYS A 172 -1.35 0.07 -20.26
C LYS A 172 -1.74 1.22 -19.31
N VAL A 173 -3.01 1.64 -19.38
CA VAL A 173 -3.61 2.67 -18.52
C VAL A 173 -4.81 2.06 -17.80
N TYR A 174 -5.04 2.45 -16.56
CA TYR A 174 -6.24 2.08 -15.81
C TYR A 174 -7.47 2.84 -16.30
N VAL A 175 -8.56 2.10 -16.50
CA VAL A 175 -9.88 2.64 -16.84
C VAL A 175 -10.79 2.44 -15.65
N VAL A 176 -11.52 3.49 -15.24
CA VAL A 176 -12.52 3.41 -14.17
C VAL A 176 -13.62 2.45 -14.56
N THR A 177 -13.90 1.46 -13.71
CA THR A 177 -14.98 0.48 -13.91
C THR A 177 -16.16 0.68 -12.97
N GLY A 178 -15.96 1.39 -11.84
CA GLY A 178 -17.03 1.69 -10.90
C GLY A 178 -16.64 2.71 -9.82
N ILE A 179 -17.68 3.28 -9.18
CA ILE A 179 -17.55 4.15 -8.00
C ILE A 179 -18.61 3.71 -7.00
N TYR A 180 -18.20 3.36 -5.79
CA TYR A 180 -19.04 2.77 -4.76
C TYR A 180 -18.99 3.59 -3.47
N HIS A 181 -20.11 3.71 -2.78
CA HIS A 181 -20.25 4.53 -1.57
C HIS A 181 -20.69 3.73 -0.33
N ASP A 182 -21.80 3.01 -0.40
CA ASP A 182 -22.35 2.28 0.76
C ASP A 182 -22.07 0.78 0.67
N LYS A 183 -22.09 0.26 -0.55
CA LYS A 183 -21.89 -1.16 -0.85
C LYS A 183 -20.93 -1.33 -2.01
N LEU A 184 -19.90 -2.14 -1.80
CA LEU A 184 -18.98 -2.57 -2.84
C LEU A 184 -19.43 -3.93 -3.33
N GLU A 185 -20.15 -3.95 -4.46
CA GLU A 185 -20.67 -5.16 -5.08
C GLU A 185 -20.18 -5.27 -6.53
N LEU A 186 -19.37 -6.28 -6.80
CA LEU A 186 -18.78 -6.53 -8.13
C LEU A 186 -18.51 -8.02 -8.33
N SER A 187 -18.37 -8.41 -9.59
CA SER A 187 -18.05 -9.78 -10.01
C SER A 187 -16.69 -9.92 -10.71
N VAL A 188 -15.96 -8.82 -10.87
CA VAL A 188 -14.63 -8.78 -11.50
C VAL A 188 -13.67 -8.04 -10.58
N PRO A 189 -12.49 -8.61 -10.28
CA PRO A 189 -11.88 -9.85 -10.80
C PRO A 189 -12.43 -11.14 -10.17
N PHE A 190 -13.21 -11.03 -9.14
CA PHE A 190 -13.93 -12.09 -8.41
C PHE A 190 -15.15 -11.49 -7.72
N ASP A 191 -16.06 -12.33 -7.24
CA ASP A 191 -17.26 -11.85 -6.53
C ASP A 191 -16.88 -11.14 -5.23
N VAL A 192 -17.38 -9.92 -5.05
CA VAL A 192 -17.20 -9.09 -3.85
C VAL A 192 -18.56 -8.56 -3.42
N ASP A 193 -18.87 -8.67 -2.14
CA ASP A 193 -20.06 -8.09 -1.50
C ASP A 193 -19.64 -7.57 -0.11
N ILE A 194 -19.28 -6.27 -0.04
CA ILE A 194 -18.79 -5.64 1.19
C ILE A 194 -19.62 -4.40 1.50
N ASP A 195 -20.19 -4.35 2.70
CA ASP A 195 -20.79 -3.11 3.25
C ASP A 195 -19.67 -2.14 3.62
N ILE A 196 -19.52 -1.06 2.84
CA ILE A 196 -18.55 0.02 3.05
C ILE A 196 -19.20 1.28 3.59
N SER A 197 -20.42 1.17 4.13
CA SER A 197 -21.12 2.31 4.72
C SER A 197 -20.37 2.89 5.93
N LEU A 198 -20.64 4.15 6.22
CA LEU A 198 -20.08 4.82 7.40
C LEU A 198 -20.46 4.10 8.71
N ASP A 199 -21.64 3.46 8.75
CA ASP A 199 -22.09 2.70 9.91
C ASP A 199 -21.32 1.40 10.08
N ALA A 200 -21.03 0.66 8.99
CA ALA A 200 -20.18 -0.50 9.03
C ALA A 200 -18.76 -0.15 9.50
N LEU A 201 -18.24 1.01 9.09
CA LEU A 201 -16.93 1.49 9.51
C LEU A 201 -16.88 1.90 10.99
N ARG A 202 -17.97 2.43 11.55
CA ARG A 202 -18.04 2.86 12.96
C ARG A 202 -18.22 1.74 13.97
N GLN A 203 -18.73 0.59 13.53
CA GLN A 203 -18.98 -0.58 14.38
C GLN A 203 -17.74 -1.44 14.64
N ARG A 204 -16.58 -1.06 14.12
CA ARG A 204 -15.30 -1.79 14.22
C ARG A 204 -14.33 -1.21 15.24
#